data_daba712ca123026b8ed13584d9a44949
#
_entry.id   daba712ca123026b8ed13584d9a44949
#
_cell.length_a   1.000
_cell.length_b   1.000
_cell.length_c   1.000
_cell.angle_alpha   90.00
_cell.angle_beta   90.00
_cell.angle_gamma   90.00
#
_symmetry.space_group_name_H-M   'P 1'
#
loop_
_entity.id
_entity.type
_entity.pdbx_description
1 polymer ?
#
loop_
_entity_poly.entity_id
_entity_poly.type
_entity_poly.pdbx_seq_one_letter_code
_entity_poly.pdbx_strand_id
1 'polypeptide(L)'
;MEEINGRKSGTIIYVYDDYTYNKDSRNPNILRCNTRRSTNCFGTLKVDKDGKIHLVQDHTHVPIKWKVRHFIMKQEMLQLCRDTSLPLKEIFDSVCRKYPEAATTLSYATLKTTLYRERIKLRPTLPKDMETLATNLSTHQPLEKFYKGNVTCSDGKKALIFTSNELLQELQKSTELYVDGTFNIVPRVPLMNQMYTLHTRYMNVGIAMIFILCESRSSNMYRAIWNKILELVPMLQHNVKFIMSDYETAAMKVINEQFPAAAAHGCWFHYNQALLRHWRRLGLMDAPRNILSMTMSMALVPSDCFEEALSFIQFEVDQISHEYPAVNDFLTYVRKTWLPLASKVSVYDCPVRTNNITETFHNIAGRKFSKSHENVWSFLDNLRISITDEEIKLKRLKTTETTGHYTTIKNRNRDNKILKMQNYFATGRLDLNNFLRFFNDKYENMIKDKLLSNDNIPNSTFDEEYDHVYLETKSNTLHNIEDDTKINTKRKTPLQTLNYEEMNHSRTKYHKRRQNNVLNTDKENFNREHENTQKQDILKLPELKVILQRIDKVSKEEIKISSKESSKKRRRIRI
;
A
#
# COMPACT_ATOMS: atom_id res chain seq x y z
N MET A 1 36.00 -26.75 -29.00
CA MET A 1 34.63 -27.21 -29.31
C MET A 1 33.71 -26.76 -28.17
N GLU A 2 32.59 -26.19 -28.49
CA GLU A 2 31.59 -25.72 -27.51
C GLU A 2 30.40 -26.68 -27.47
N GLU A 3 29.90 -27.02 -26.28
CA GLU A 3 28.72 -27.88 -26.10
C GLU A 3 27.51 -27.07 -25.74
N ILE A 4 26.40 -27.25 -26.45
CA ILE A 4 25.17 -26.55 -26.26
C ILE A 4 24.01 -27.54 -26.06
N ASN A 5 23.15 -27.33 -25.08
CA ASN A 5 21.97 -28.18 -24.86
C ASN A 5 21.01 -28.16 -26.06
N GLY A 6 20.66 -29.32 -26.59
CA GLY A 6 19.76 -29.48 -27.72
C GLY A 6 18.28 -29.18 -27.41
N ARG A 7 17.40 -29.27 -28.42
CA ARG A 7 15.95 -29.05 -28.27
C ARG A 7 15.25 -30.07 -27.38
N LYS A 8 15.73 -31.30 -27.39
CA LYS A 8 15.21 -32.40 -26.54
C LYS A 8 16.07 -32.50 -25.28
N SER A 9 15.43 -32.74 -24.15
CA SER A 9 16.15 -32.97 -22.89
C SER A 9 17.18 -34.07 -23.08
N GLY A 10 18.41 -33.84 -22.59
CA GLY A 10 19.51 -34.79 -22.67
C GLY A 10 20.23 -34.85 -24.04
N THR A 11 19.85 -34.02 -25.03
CA THR A 11 20.62 -33.95 -26.29
C THR A 11 21.60 -32.78 -26.23
N ILE A 12 22.84 -33.04 -26.70
CA ILE A 12 23.93 -32.06 -26.82
C ILE A 12 24.17 -31.76 -28.29
N ILE A 13 24.33 -30.50 -28.64
CA ILE A 13 24.80 -30.01 -29.95
C ILE A 13 26.21 -29.49 -29.75
N TYR A 14 27.10 -29.92 -30.60
CA TYR A 14 28.49 -29.50 -30.60
C TYR A 14 28.69 -28.39 -31.62
N VAL A 15 29.45 -27.36 -31.24
CA VAL A 15 29.81 -26.22 -32.10
C VAL A 15 31.30 -26.22 -32.32
N TYR A 16 31.71 -26.20 -33.58
CA TYR A 16 33.09 -26.10 -33.99
C TYR A 16 33.19 -25.38 -35.32
N ASP A 17 34.05 -24.37 -35.39
CA ASP A 17 34.25 -23.51 -36.55
C ASP A 17 32.94 -22.97 -37.14
N ASP A 18 32.09 -22.40 -36.30
CA ASP A 18 30.74 -21.85 -36.60
C ASP A 18 29.75 -22.87 -37.22
N TYR A 19 30.10 -24.14 -37.31
CA TYR A 19 29.17 -25.21 -37.67
C TYR A 19 28.61 -25.94 -36.44
N THR A 20 27.41 -26.52 -36.59
CA THR A 20 26.75 -27.31 -35.56
C THR A 20 26.73 -28.78 -35.91
N TYR A 21 27.00 -29.64 -34.92
CA TYR A 21 27.08 -31.09 -35.09
C TYR A 21 26.23 -31.81 -34.07
N ASN A 22 25.79 -33.00 -34.45
CA ASN A 22 25.22 -34.01 -33.53
C ASN A 22 26.17 -35.19 -33.41
N LYS A 23 26.23 -35.80 -32.22
CA LYS A 23 26.95 -37.03 -31.99
C LYS A 23 26.33 -38.16 -32.79
N ASP A 24 27.16 -38.95 -33.45
CA ASP A 24 26.68 -40.15 -34.16
C ASP A 24 26.24 -41.22 -33.15
N SER A 25 25.08 -41.82 -33.39
CA SER A 25 24.52 -42.82 -32.46
C SER A 25 25.27 -44.13 -32.42
N ARG A 26 26.03 -44.46 -33.49
CA ARG A 26 26.79 -45.71 -33.63
C ARG A 26 28.23 -45.55 -33.20
N ASN A 27 28.80 -44.35 -33.37
CA ASN A 27 30.17 -44.05 -32.99
C ASN A 27 30.22 -42.70 -32.24
N PRO A 28 30.35 -42.70 -30.92
CA PRO A 28 30.33 -41.47 -30.11
C PRO A 28 31.51 -40.53 -30.37
N ASN A 29 32.57 -40.98 -31.04
CA ASN A 29 33.73 -40.16 -31.40
C ASN A 29 33.53 -39.45 -32.74
N ILE A 30 32.41 -39.68 -33.44
CA ILE A 30 32.08 -39.03 -34.70
C ILE A 30 30.96 -38.02 -34.46
N LEU A 31 31.20 -36.81 -34.94
CA LEU A 31 30.23 -35.73 -34.93
C LEU A 31 29.80 -35.41 -36.35
N ARG A 32 28.52 -35.43 -36.64
CA ARG A 32 27.97 -35.19 -37.99
C ARG A 32 27.20 -33.86 -38.02
N CYS A 33 27.32 -33.17 -39.18
CA CYS A 33 26.62 -31.90 -39.40
C CYS A 33 25.14 -31.98 -39.00
N ASN A 34 24.71 -31.07 -38.15
CA ASN A 34 23.32 -31.01 -37.61
C ASN A 34 22.30 -30.72 -38.73
N THR A 35 22.71 -30.03 -39.81
CA THR A 35 21.86 -29.74 -40.98
C THR A 35 21.91 -30.81 -42.08
N ARG A 36 22.55 -31.95 -41.81
CA ARG A 36 22.72 -33.01 -42.81
C ARG A 36 21.46 -33.38 -43.59
N ARG A 37 20.31 -33.52 -42.88
CA ARG A 37 19.05 -33.89 -43.52
C ARG A 37 18.41 -32.76 -44.36
N SER A 38 18.63 -31.49 -44.00
CA SER A 38 18.02 -30.35 -44.68
C SER A 38 18.89 -29.75 -45.80
N THR A 39 20.21 -29.92 -45.69
CA THR A 39 21.19 -29.37 -46.66
C THR A 39 21.95 -30.44 -47.41
N ASN A 40 21.66 -31.71 -47.19
CA ASN A 40 22.40 -32.85 -47.74
C ASN A 40 23.92 -32.77 -47.49
N CYS A 41 24.32 -32.19 -46.36
CA CYS A 41 25.71 -31.98 -45.98
C CYS A 41 26.29 -33.18 -45.26
N PHE A 42 27.44 -33.70 -45.70
CA PHE A 42 28.15 -34.81 -45.12
C PHE A 42 29.29 -34.39 -44.16
N GLY A 43 29.39 -33.09 -43.83
CA GLY A 43 30.40 -32.57 -42.91
C GLY A 43 30.53 -33.40 -41.65
N THR A 44 31.73 -33.88 -41.33
CA THR A 44 32.01 -34.86 -40.28
C THR A 44 33.30 -34.51 -39.56
N LEU A 45 33.25 -34.48 -38.23
CA LEU A 45 34.41 -34.39 -37.34
C LEU A 45 34.65 -35.72 -36.61
N LYS A 46 35.90 -36.01 -36.33
CA LYS A 46 36.32 -37.11 -35.46
C LYS A 46 37.05 -36.53 -34.26
N VAL A 47 36.68 -36.94 -33.06
CA VAL A 47 37.38 -36.62 -31.82
C VAL A 47 38.22 -37.82 -31.43
N ASP A 48 39.52 -37.64 -31.29
CA ASP A 48 40.42 -38.72 -30.88
C ASP A 48 40.37 -38.97 -29.35
N LYS A 49 41.16 -39.95 -28.86
CA LYS A 49 41.19 -40.28 -27.43
C LYS A 49 41.77 -39.17 -26.55
N ASP A 50 42.54 -38.27 -27.14
CA ASP A 50 43.19 -37.15 -26.47
C ASP A 50 42.32 -35.84 -26.58
N GLY A 51 41.09 -35.96 -27.11
CA GLY A 51 40.16 -34.84 -27.29
C GLY A 51 40.46 -33.92 -28.48
N LYS A 52 41.44 -34.30 -29.32
CA LYS A 52 41.80 -33.52 -30.50
C LYS A 52 40.78 -33.73 -31.61
N ILE A 53 40.42 -32.65 -32.27
CA ILE A 53 39.37 -32.61 -33.29
C ILE A 53 40.01 -32.69 -34.66
N HIS A 54 39.55 -33.65 -35.47
CA HIS A 54 39.99 -33.83 -36.86
C HIS A 54 38.79 -33.67 -37.80
N LEU A 55 38.94 -32.82 -38.82
CA LEU A 55 37.98 -32.73 -39.90
C LEU A 55 38.13 -33.93 -40.82
N VAL A 56 37.08 -34.76 -40.90
CA VAL A 56 37.07 -35.97 -41.75
C VAL A 56 36.47 -35.68 -43.11
N GLN A 57 35.44 -34.83 -43.14
CA GLN A 57 34.76 -34.46 -44.37
C GLN A 57 34.29 -33.02 -44.28
N ASP A 58 34.56 -32.23 -45.34
CA ASP A 58 34.16 -30.82 -45.42
C ASP A 58 32.66 -30.62 -45.56
N HIS A 59 32.23 -29.43 -45.18
CA HIS A 59 30.83 -29.02 -45.33
C HIS A 59 30.56 -28.61 -46.78
N THR A 60 29.34 -28.89 -47.25
CA THR A 60 28.86 -28.48 -48.59
C THR A 60 28.10 -27.15 -48.53
N HIS A 61 28.07 -26.49 -47.36
CA HIS A 61 27.43 -25.20 -47.15
C HIS A 61 28.30 -24.28 -46.26
N VAL A 62 28.10 -22.97 -46.36
CA VAL A 62 28.81 -22.01 -45.51
C VAL A 62 28.30 -22.07 -44.06
N PRO A 63 29.15 -21.73 -43.08
CA PRO A 63 28.71 -21.67 -41.67
C PRO A 63 27.66 -20.58 -41.50
N ILE A 64 26.63 -20.92 -40.70
CA ILE A 64 25.57 -19.96 -40.38
C ILE A 64 25.85 -19.44 -38.96
N LYS A 65 26.76 -18.44 -38.86
CA LYS A 65 27.23 -17.86 -37.57
C LYS A 65 26.11 -17.46 -36.65
N TRP A 66 25.06 -16.84 -37.19
CA TRP A 66 23.90 -16.40 -36.40
C TRP A 66 23.06 -17.58 -35.83
N LYS A 67 23.09 -18.77 -36.47
CA LYS A 67 22.30 -19.94 -36.01
C LYS A 67 22.75 -20.47 -34.66
N VAL A 68 24.04 -20.51 -34.42
CA VAL A 68 24.64 -20.91 -33.13
C VAL A 68 24.24 -19.88 -32.06
N ARG A 69 24.43 -18.61 -32.35
CA ARG A 69 24.08 -17.53 -31.42
C ARG A 69 22.57 -17.48 -31.13
N HIS A 70 21.71 -17.74 -32.12
CA HIS A 70 20.26 -17.89 -31.88
C HIS A 70 19.95 -19.02 -30.91
N PHE A 71 20.68 -20.09 -31.01
CA PHE A 71 20.48 -21.23 -30.11
C PHE A 71 20.85 -20.86 -28.69
N ILE A 72 22.00 -20.23 -28.47
CA ILE A 72 22.47 -19.73 -27.17
C ILE A 72 21.46 -18.73 -26.60
N MET A 73 21.06 -17.73 -27.36
CA MET A 73 20.03 -16.75 -26.98
C MET A 73 18.75 -17.43 -26.51
N LYS A 74 18.28 -18.40 -27.29
CA LYS A 74 17.04 -19.12 -26.95
C LYS A 74 17.17 -19.90 -25.66
N GLN A 75 18.31 -20.58 -25.41
CA GLN A 75 18.56 -21.31 -24.17
C GLN A 75 18.61 -20.34 -22.98
N GLU A 76 19.27 -19.20 -23.12
CA GLU A 76 19.31 -18.18 -22.08
C GLU A 76 17.91 -17.62 -21.77
N MET A 77 17.10 -17.33 -22.81
CA MET A 77 15.70 -16.91 -22.63
C MET A 77 14.87 -17.97 -21.90
N LEU A 78 15.03 -19.25 -22.27
CA LEU A 78 14.34 -20.36 -21.63
C LEU A 78 14.76 -20.52 -20.16
N GLN A 79 16.05 -20.36 -19.87
CA GLN A 79 16.56 -20.37 -18.51
C GLN A 79 15.98 -19.22 -17.69
N LEU A 80 16.02 -18.00 -18.20
CA LEU A 80 15.41 -16.83 -17.54
C LEU A 80 13.89 -17.00 -17.33
N CYS A 81 13.21 -17.71 -18.24
CA CYS A 81 11.79 -18.04 -18.05
C CYS A 81 11.56 -19.00 -16.88
N ARG A 82 12.53 -19.87 -16.57
CA ARG A 82 12.47 -20.77 -15.40
C ARG A 82 12.83 -20.06 -14.11
N ASP A 83 13.88 -19.25 -14.14
CA ASP A 83 14.50 -18.69 -12.93
C ASP A 83 13.86 -17.37 -12.46
N THR A 84 13.15 -16.68 -13.36
CA THR A 84 12.59 -15.34 -13.06
C THR A 84 11.10 -15.23 -13.37
N SER A 85 10.44 -14.30 -12.71
CA SER A 85 9.06 -13.88 -13.01
C SER A 85 8.98 -12.68 -13.96
N LEU A 86 10.10 -12.23 -14.55
CA LEU A 86 10.14 -11.11 -15.48
C LEU A 86 9.14 -11.30 -16.63
N PRO A 87 8.52 -10.24 -17.15
CA PRO A 87 7.67 -10.30 -18.34
C PRO A 87 8.40 -10.96 -19.50
N LEU A 88 7.75 -11.87 -20.24
CA LEU A 88 8.38 -12.58 -21.34
C LEU A 88 8.98 -11.65 -22.42
N LYS A 89 8.34 -10.49 -22.63
CA LYS A 89 8.85 -9.47 -23.54
C LYS A 89 10.14 -8.84 -23.02
N GLU A 90 10.23 -8.61 -21.74
CA GLU A 90 11.42 -8.05 -21.09
C GLU A 90 12.59 -9.03 -21.13
N ILE A 91 12.33 -10.33 -20.88
CA ILE A 91 13.33 -11.39 -21.08
C ILE A 91 13.84 -11.39 -22.50
N PHE A 92 12.93 -11.37 -23.49
CA PHE A 92 13.30 -11.31 -24.90
C PHE A 92 14.17 -10.09 -25.20
N ASP A 93 13.73 -8.89 -24.78
CA ASP A 93 14.43 -7.65 -25.05
C ASP A 93 15.80 -7.56 -24.37
N SER A 94 15.93 -8.09 -23.14
CA SER A 94 17.20 -8.09 -22.41
C SER A 94 18.24 -8.99 -23.07
N VAL A 95 17.82 -10.19 -23.49
CA VAL A 95 18.73 -11.13 -24.19
C VAL A 95 19.05 -10.62 -25.60
N CYS A 96 18.09 -10.00 -26.30
CA CYS A 96 18.36 -9.38 -27.60
C CYS A 96 19.41 -8.27 -27.51
N ARG A 97 19.39 -7.45 -26.46
CA ARG A 97 20.43 -6.42 -26.22
C ARG A 97 21.82 -7.02 -25.98
N LYS A 98 21.90 -8.21 -25.40
CA LYS A 98 23.15 -8.93 -25.18
C LYS A 98 23.73 -9.53 -26.47
N TYR A 99 22.86 -9.87 -27.44
CA TYR A 99 23.24 -10.50 -28.73
C TYR A 99 22.64 -9.74 -29.92
N PRO A 100 23.04 -8.48 -30.16
CA PRO A 100 22.35 -7.60 -31.12
C PRO A 100 22.38 -8.11 -32.57
N GLU A 101 23.48 -8.71 -33.02
CA GLU A 101 23.60 -9.25 -34.36
C GLU A 101 22.64 -10.43 -34.63
N ALA A 102 22.57 -11.37 -33.68
CA ALA A 102 21.69 -12.51 -33.79
C ALA A 102 20.20 -12.13 -33.57
N ALA A 103 19.92 -11.07 -32.84
CA ALA A 103 18.58 -10.58 -32.58
C ALA A 103 17.86 -10.07 -33.84
N THR A 104 18.60 -9.61 -34.85
CA THR A 104 18.02 -9.05 -36.10
C THR A 104 17.08 -10.01 -36.85
N THR A 105 17.27 -11.31 -36.66
CA THR A 105 16.50 -12.37 -37.34
C THR A 105 15.51 -13.08 -36.44
N LEU A 106 15.35 -12.65 -35.16
CA LEU A 106 14.40 -13.19 -34.22
C LEU A 106 13.29 -12.19 -33.91
N SER A 107 12.05 -12.66 -33.91
CA SER A 107 10.94 -11.85 -33.46
C SER A 107 10.34 -12.40 -32.16
N TYR A 108 9.87 -11.50 -31.29
CA TYR A 108 9.16 -11.89 -30.07
C TYR A 108 7.92 -12.74 -30.37
N ALA A 109 7.20 -12.43 -31.47
CA ALA A 109 5.99 -13.16 -31.85
C ALA A 109 6.26 -14.65 -32.09
N THR A 110 7.40 -15.00 -32.72
CA THR A 110 7.78 -16.39 -32.98
C THR A 110 8.20 -17.16 -31.74
N LEU A 111 8.76 -16.49 -30.74
CA LEU A 111 9.25 -17.12 -29.51
C LEU A 111 8.26 -17.07 -28.34
N LYS A 112 7.31 -16.13 -28.34
CA LYS A 112 6.36 -15.93 -27.22
C LYS A 112 5.72 -17.21 -26.72
N THR A 113 5.19 -18.03 -27.62
CA THR A 113 4.53 -19.30 -27.25
C THR A 113 5.52 -20.31 -26.65
N THR A 114 6.75 -20.36 -27.15
CA THR A 114 7.78 -21.27 -26.62
C THR A 114 8.22 -20.83 -25.22
N LEU A 115 8.46 -19.53 -25.00
CA LEU A 115 8.83 -18.98 -23.71
C LEU A 115 7.71 -19.15 -22.68
N TYR A 116 6.46 -18.93 -23.11
CA TYR A 116 5.29 -19.15 -22.26
C TYR A 116 5.15 -20.62 -21.83
N ARG A 117 5.27 -21.56 -22.78
CA ARG A 117 5.20 -23.00 -22.48
C ARG A 117 6.31 -23.44 -21.52
N GLU A 118 7.51 -22.89 -21.64
CA GLU A 118 8.61 -23.21 -20.74
C GLU A 118 8.33 -22.74 -19.32
N ARG A 119 7.80 -21.53 -19.17
CA ARG A 119 7.41 -21.00 -17.87
C ARG A 119 6.33 -21.82 -17.18
N ILE A 120 5.36 -22.32 -17.95
CA ILE A 120 4.26 -23.12 -17.41
C ILE A 120 4.72 -24.51 -16.93
N LYS A 121 5.74 -25.09 -17.55
CA LYS A 121 6.19 -26.46 -17.19
C LYS A 121 6.56 -26.64 -15.72
N LEU A 122 7.06 -25.60 -15.08
CA LEU A 122 7.47 -25.61 -13.67
C LEU A 122 6.38 -25.16 -12.71
N ARG A 123 5.24 -24.74 -13.23
CA ARG A 123 4.11 -24.30 -12.41
C ARG A 123 3.11 -25.44 -12.25
N PRO A 124 2.52 -25.57 -11.05
CA PRO A 124 1.39 -26.44 -10.85
C PRO A 124 0.22 -26.07 -11.79
N THR A 125 -0.69 -26.98 -12.00
CA THR A 125 -1.92 -26.70 -12.74
C THR A 125 -2.68 -25.53 -12.11
N LEU A 126 -3.45 -24.80 -12.92
CA LEU A 126 -4.27 -23.68 -12.41
C LEU A 126 -5.32 -24.21 -11.43
N PRO A 127 -5.31 -23.75 -10.18
CA PRO A 127 -6.30 -24.16 -9.20
C PRO A 127 -7.67 -23.55 -9.57
N LYS A 128 -8.71 -24.31 -9.40
CA LYS A 128 -10.10 -23.88 -9.67
C LYS A 128 -10.68 -23.10 -8.50
N ASP A 129 -10.24 -23.41 -7.28
CA ASP A 129 -10.72 -22.86 -6.01
C ASP A 129 -9.58 -22.63 -5.02
N MET A 130 -9.89 -21.98 -3.93
CA MET A 130 -8.90 -21.65 -2.88
C MET A 130 -8.43 -22.87 -2.09
N GLU A 131 -9.23 -23.95 -2.01
CA GLU A 131 -8.84 -25.21 -1.39
C GLU A 131 -7.70 -25.87 -2.17
N THR A 132 -7.91 -26.03 -3.49
CA THR A 132 -6.90 -26.58 -4.41
C THR A 132 -5.64 -25.69 -4.41
N LEU A 133 -5.80 -24.36 -4.34
CA LEU A 133 -4.65 -23.45 -4.25
C LEU A 133 -3.90 -23.66 -2.93
N ALA A 134 -4.57 -23.75 -1.80
CA ALA A 134 -3.96 -23.96 -0.48
C ALA A 134 -3.19 -25.29 -0.45
N THR A 135 -3.78 -26.36 -1.00
CA THR A 135 -3.14 -27.70 -1.11
C THR A 135 -1.88 -27.63 -1.97
N ASN A 136 -1.95 -26.99 -3.14
CA ASN A 136 -0.79 -26.82 -4.01
C ASN A 136 0.32 -26.00 -3.36
N LEU A 137 -0.01 -24.96 -2.59
CA LEU A 137 0.95 -24.11 -1.89
C LEU A 137 1.73 -24.86 -0.81
N SER A 138 1.12 -25.83 -0.16
CA SER A 138 1.77 -26.65 0.89
C SER A 138 2.96 -27.46 0.36
N THR A 139 3.01 -27.72 -0.94
CA THR A 139 4.08 -28.49 -1.61
C THR A 139 4.91 -27.67 -2.59
N HIS A 140 4.55 -26.38 -2.80
CA HIS A 140 5.21 -25.53 -3.79
C HIS A 140 6.45 -24.85 -3.20
N GLN A 141 7.62 -25.46 -3.35
CA GLN A 141 8.91 -25.00 -2.81
C GLN A 141 9.20 -23.49 -2.96
N PRO A 142 8.94 -22.82 -4.10
CA PRO A 142 9.26 -21.41 -4.24
C PRO A 142 8.54 -20.48 -3.24
N LEU A 143 7.41 -20.93 -2.67
CA LEU A 143 6.59 -20.17 -1.73
C LEU A 143 6.61 -20.71 -0.30
N GLU A 144 7.22 -21.86 -0.06
CA GLU A 144 7.26 -22.53 1.25
C GLU A 144 7.73 -21.60 2.37
N LYS A 145 8.78 -20.82 2.12
CA LYS A 145 9.31 -19.85 3.08
C LYS A 145 8.29 -18.76 3.46
N PHE A 146 7.41 -18.39 2.56
CA PHE A 146 6.50 -17.23 2.68
C PHE A 146 5.06 -17.60 3.02
N TYR A 147 4.59 -18.77 2.59
CA TYR A 147 3.24 -19.23 2.89
C TYR A 147 3.15 -19.70 4.34
N LYS A 148 2.25 -19.11 5.14
CA LYS A 148 2.07 -19.40 6.58
C LYS A 148 0.78 -20.16 6.88
N GLY A 149 0.13 -20.68 5.85
CA GLY A 149 -1.07 -21.47 5.96
C GLY A 149 -2.32 -20.71 5.52
N ASN A 150 -3.45 -21.35 5.76
CA ASN A 150 -4.76 -20.80 5.45
C ASN A 150 -5.68 -20.81 6.66
N VAL A 151 -6.76 -20.07 6.57
CA VAL A 151 -7.88 -20.12 7.50
C VAL A 151 -9.17 -20.37 6.72
N THR A 152 -10.10 -21.07 7.35
CA THR A 152 -11.45 -21.30 6.81
C THR A 152 -12.45 -20.71 7.78
N CYS A 153 -13.34 -19.85 7.32
CA CYS A 153 -14.40 -19.33 8.16
C CYS A 153 -15.65 -20.24 8.14
N SER A 154 -16.63 -19.92 8.97
CA SER A 154 -17.82 -20.76 9.21
C SER A 154 -18.69 -21.00 7.96
N ASP A 155 -18.60 -20.13 6.95
CA ASP A 155 -19.28 -20.28 5.65
C ASP A 155 -18.45 -21.07 4.60
N GLY A 156 -17.35 -21.70 5.02
CA GLY A 156 -16.47 -22.50 4.17
C GLY A 156 -15.48 -21.69 3.33
N LYS A 157 -15.56 -20.37 3.31
CA LYS A 157 -14.64 -19.50 2.57
C LYS A 157 -13.28 -19.43 3.24
N LYS A 158 -12.23 -19.19 2.44
CA LYS A 158 -10.83 -19.27 2.85
C LYS A 158 -10.10 -17.95 2.71
N ALA A 159 -9.04 -17.82 3.52
CA ALA A 159 -7.99 -16.84 3.30
C ALA A 159 -6.61 -17.51 3.40
N LEU A 160 -5.67 -17.04 2.58
CA LEU A 160 -4.29 -17.53 2.51
C LEU A 160 -3.35 -16.45 3.05
N ILE A 161 -2.45 -16.82 3.96
CA ILE A 161 -1.57 -15.88 4.68
C ILE A 161 -0.14 -16.04 4.18
N PHE A 162 0.46 -14.91 3.79
CA PHE A 162 1.82 -14.83 3.29
C PHE A 162 2.63 -13.78 4.06
N THR A 163 3.79 -14.17 4.51
CA THR A 163 4.78 -13.31 5.17
C THR A 163 6.09 -14.06 5.31
N SER A 164 7.12 -13.43 5.87
CA SER A 164 8.37 -14.11 6.23
C SER A 164 8.58 -14.14 7.74
N ASN A 165 9.50 -15.00 8.20
CA ASN A 165 9.83 -15.09 9.62
C ASN A 165 10.48 -13.79 10.13
N GLU A 166 11.28 -13.13 9.30
CA GLU A 166 11.92 -11.86 9.60
C GLU A 166 10.89 -10.73 9.82
N LEU A 167 9.86 -10.68 8.98
CA LEU A 167 8.76 -9.71 9.11
C LEU A 167 7.90 -10.01 10.34
N LEU A 168 7.61 -11.30 10.64
CA LEU A 168 6.87 -11.69 11.86
C LEU A 168 7.61 -11.31 13.14
N GLN A 169 8.94 -11.52 13.18
CA GLN A 169 9.77 -11.13 14.34
C GLN A 169 9.73 -9.62 14.60
N GLU A 170 9.65 -8.81 13.54
CA GLU A 170 9.53 -7.35 13.71
C GLU A 170 8.11 -6.94 14.05
N LEU A 171 7.11 -7.56 13.43
CA LEU A 171 5.70 -7.31 13.72
C LEU A 171 5.39 -7.54 15.20
N GLN A 172 6.00 -8.53 15.84
CA GLN A 172 5.83 -8.82 17.26
C GLN A 172 6.17 -7.63 18.17
N LYS A 173 7.09 -6.75 17.75
CA LYS A 173 7.54 -5.58 18.51
C LYS A 173 6.73 -4.32 18.20
N SER A 174 5.82 -4.41 17.24
CA SER A 174 5.12 -3.23 16.73
C SER A 174 4.10 -2.71 17.73
N THR A 175 4.11 -1.38 17.90
CA THR A 175 3.13 -0.64 18.71
C THR A 175 2.02 -0.03 17.89
N GLU A 176 2.21 0.03 16.57
CA GLU A 176 1.28 0.63 15.62
C GLU A 176 1.00 -0.33 14.46
N LEU A 177 -0.26 -0.47 14.07
CA LEU A 177 -0.68 -1.22 12.91
C LEU A 177 -1.47 -0.34 11.94
N TYR A 178 -1.27 -0.61 10.65
CA TYR A 178 -1.97 0.02 9.55
C TYR A 178 -2.52 -1.08 8.66
N VAL A 179 -3.82 -1.13 8.49
CA VAL A 179 -4.48 -2.21 7.77
C VAL A 179 -5.38 -1.66 6.67
N ASP A 180 -5.39 -2.35 5.54
CA ASP A 180 -6.18 -1.94 4.39
C ASP A 180 -6.36 -3.09 3.40
N GLY A 181 -7.42 -3.04 2.59
CA GLY A 181 -7.74 -3.99 1.56
C GLY A 181 -7.60 -3.41 0.15
N THR A 182 -7.07 -4.18 -0.78
CA THR A 182 -7.02 -3.79 -2.20
C THR A 182 -7.67 -4.85 -3.08
N PHE A 183 -8.48 -4.42 -4.06
CA PHE A 183 -9.39 -5.29 -4.82
C PHE A 183 -8.91 -5.52 -6.25
N ASN A 184 -8.38 -4.49 -6.89
CA ASN A 184 -8.14 -4.47 -8.34
C ASN A 184 -6.94 -5.29 -8.81
N ILE A 185 -6.11 -5.77 -7.89
CA ILE A 185 -4.85 -6.47 -8.20
C ILE A 185 -4.93 -7.98 -8.05
N VAL A 186 -5.97 -8.50 -7.37
CA VAL A 186 -6.08 -9.94 -7.11
C VAL A 186 -6.50 -10.73 -8.36
N PRO A 187 -6.03 -11.99 -8.52
CA PRO A 187 -6.46 -12.86 -9.60
C PRO A 187 -7.97 -13.14 -9.56
N ARG A 188 -8.56 -13.36 -10.73
CA ARG A 188 -9.97 -13.76 -10.84
C ARG A 188 -10.19 -15.27 -10.67
N VAL A 189 -9.14 -16.07 -10.86
CA VAL A 189 -9.18 -17.53 -10.73
C VAL A 189 -7.94 -17.98 -9.93
N PRO A 190 -8.17 -18.63 -8.78
CA PRO A 190 -9.45 -18.81 -8.10
C PRO A 190 -10.05 -17.48 -7.66
N LEU A 191 -11.36 -17.45 -7.36
CA LEU A 191 -12.05 -16.24 -6.96
C LEU A 191 -11.48 -15.69 -5.66
N MET A 192 -11.01 -14.46 -5.71
CA MET A 192 -10.50 -13.70 -4.56
C MET A 192 -11.17 -12.32 -4.57
N ASN A 193 -11.66 -11.89 -3.41
CA ASN A 193 -12.32 -10.61 -3.29
C ASN A 193 -11.33 -9.47 -3.01
N GLN A 194 -10.28 -9.76 -2.24
CA GLN A 194 -9.26 -8.75 -1.90
C GLN A 194 -7.92 -9.36 -1.51
N MET A 195 -6.89 -8.53 -1.56
CA MET A 195 -5.67 -8.71 -0.80
C MET A 195 -5.72 -7.74 0.40
N TYR A 196 -5.87 -8.29 1.60
CA TYR A 196 -5.83 -7.55 2.86
C TYR A 196 -4.38 -7.51 3.34
N THR A 197 -3.87 -6.34 3.72
CA THR A 197 -2.47 -6.13 4.07
C THR A 197 -2.32 -5.51 5.44
N LEU A 198 -1.35 -6.01 6.19
CA LEU A 198 -0.94 -5.51 7.50
C LEU A 198 0.40 -4.79 7.38
N HIS A 199 0.46 -3.57 7.86
CA HIS A 199 1.68 -2.77 7.84
C HIS A 199 2.02 -2.28 9.24
N THR A 200 3.29 -1.99 9.47
CA THR A 200 3.78 -1.27 10.65
C THR A 200 4.63 -0.09 10.22
N ARG A 201 4.87 0.84 11.12
CA ARG A 201 5.76 1.98 10.89
C ARG A 201 7.09 1.76 11.60
N TYR A 202 8.16 1.73 10.84
CA TYR A 202 9.53 1.68 11.35
C TYR A 202 10.30 2.94 10.90
N MET A 203 10.80 3.73 11.83
CA MET A 203 11.50 5.00 11.55
C MET A 203 10.74 5.91 10.55
N ASN A 204 9.43 6.09 10.74
CA ASN A 204 8.53 6.84 9.86
C ASN A 204 8.35 6.26 8.43
N VAL A 205 8.80 5.04 8.19
CA VAL A 205 8.62 4.32 6.93
C VAL A 205 7.66 3.17 7.13
N GLY A 206 6.65 3.06 6.27
CA GLY A 206 5.73 1.92 6.29
C GLY A 206 6.39 0.66 5.74
N ILE A 207 6.22 -0.46 6.44
CA ILE A 207 6.66 -1.79 6.03
C ILE A 207 5.45 -2.70 5.97
N ALA A 208 5.21 -3.35 4.82
CA ALA A 208 4.16 -4.35 4.70
C ALA A 208 4.64 -5.67 5.33
N MET A 209 3.95 -6.10 6.37
CA MET A 209 4.33 -7.23 7.21
C MET A 209 3.64 -8.53 6.81
N ILE A 210 2.34 -8.48 6.55
CA ILE A 210 1.52 -9.65 6.22
C ILE A 210 0.63 -9.32 5.01
N PHE A 211 0.49 -10.31 4.13
CA PHE A 211 -0.33 -10.25 2.92
C PHE A 211 -1.33 -11.40 2.96
N ILE A 212 -2.61 -11.09 2.80
CA ILE A 212 -3.68 -12.06 2.97
C ILE A 212 -4.60 -12.01 1.76
N LEU A 213 -4.77 -13.15 1.09
CA LEU A 213 -5.67 -13.30 -0.05
C LEU A 213 -7.00 -13.87 0.46
N CYS A 214 -8.08 -13.12 0.35
CA CYS A 214 -9.37 -13.43 0.95
C CYS A 214 -10.46 -13.69 -0.08
N GLU A 215 -11.27 -14.74 0.14
CA GLU A 215 -12.52 -14.99 -0.60
C GLU A 215 -13.71 -14.16 -0.08
N SER A 216 -13.60 -13.59 1.12
CA SER A 216 -14.69 -12.86 1.77
C SER A 216 -14.16 -11.69 2.58
N ARG A 217 -15.05 -10.73 2.84
CA ARG A 217 -14.82 -9.56 3.71
C ARG A 217 -15.76 -9.55 4.92
N SER A 218 -16.28 -10.69 5.28
CA SER A 218 -17.17 -10.82 6.44
C SER A 218 -16.42 -10.72 7.76
N SER A 219 -17.11 -10.30 8.81
CA SER A 219 -16.54 -10.29 10.18
C SER A 219 -16.01 -11.67 10.60
N ASN A 220 -16.65 -12.77 10.15
CA ASN A 220 -16.15 -14.12 10.43
C ASN A 220 -14.81 -14.40 9.75
N MET A 221 -14.62 -13.92 8.52
CA MET A 221 -13.35 -14.04 7.80
C MET A 221 -12.26 -13.23 8.51
N TYR A 222 -12.52 -11.96 8.84
CA TYR A 222 -11.55 -11.13 9.56
C TYR A 222 -11.20 -11.72 10.93
N ARG A 223 -12.16 -12.28 11.65
CA ARG A 223 -11.91 -12.95 12.94
C ARG A 223 -11.01 -14.19 12.77
N ALA A 224 -11.27 -15.03 11.77
CA ALA A 224 -10.41 -16.17 11.47
C ALA A 224 -8.98 -15.74 11.10
N ILE A 225 -8.85 -14.69 10.30
CA ILE A 225 -7.54 -14.10 9.93
C ILE A 225 -6.80 -13.59 11.17
N TRP A 226 -7.44 -12.77 12.00
CA TRP A 226 -6.79 -12.21 13.18
C TRP A 226 -6.41 -13.28 14.22
N ASN A 227 -7.26 -14.29 14.44
CA ASN A 227 -6.92 -15.41 15.30
C ASN A 227 -5.64 -16.11 14.81
N LYS A 228 -5.51 -16.34 13.50
CA LYS A 228 -4.30 -16.96 12.93
C LYS A 228 -3.08 -16.06 13.03
N ILE A 229 -3.24 -14.76 12.86
CA ILE A 229 -2.15 -13.79 13.03
C ILE A 229 -1.66 -13.80 14.48
N LEU A 230 -2.58 -13.78 15.47
CA LEU A 230 -2.24 -13.81 16.89
C LEU A 230 -1.62 -15.15 17.32
N GLU A 231 -1.98 -16.27 16.65
CA GLU A 231 -1.27 -17.55 16.83
C GLU A 231 0.19 -17.46 16.34
N LEU A 232 0.42 -16.80 15.18
CA LEU A 232 1.76 -16.62 14.62
C LEU A 232 2.60 -15.58 15.39
N VAL A 233 1.95 -14.61 16.02
CA VAL A 233 2.58 -13.46 16.71
C VAL A 233 1.85 -13.18 18.03
N PRO A 234 1.99 -14.03 19.06
CA PRO A 234 1.18 -13.94 20.29
C PRO A 234 1.33 -12.63 21.06
N MET A 235 2.51 -12.00 21.04
CA MET A 235 2.76 -10.75 21.76
C MET A 235 2.16 -9.51 21.09
N LEU A 236 1.68 -9.64 19.84
CA LEU A 236 1.15 -8.51 19.08
C LEU A 236 -0.01 -7.82 19.80
N GLN A 237 -0.92 -8.59 20.36
CA GLN A 237 -2.10 -8.07 21.05
C GLN A 237 -1.74 -7.19 22.26
N HIS A 238 -0.65 -7.52 22.96
CA HIS A 238 -0.18 -6.76 24.13
C HIS A 238 0.60 -5.51 23.75
N ASN A 239 1.34 -5.59 22.64
CA ASN A 239 2.26 -4.52 22.25
C ASN A 239 1.57 -3.40 21.45
N VAL A 240 0.52 -3.73 20.69
CA VAL A 240 -0.18 -2.76 19.85
C VAL A 240 -0.96 -1.76 20.69
N LYS A 241 -0.68 -0.46 20.47
CA LYS A 241 -1.33 0.68 21.12
C LYS A 241 -2.22 1.47 20.18
N PHE A 242 -1.92 1.42 18.88
CA PHE A 242 -2.62 2.20 17.86
C PHE A 242 -2.88 1.35 16.60
N ILE A 243 -4.10 1.43 16.07
CA ILE A 243 -4.46 0.79 14.81
C ILE A 243 -5.19 1.80 13.92
N MET A 244 -4.74 1.94 12.67
CA MET A 244 -5.45 2.71 11.65
C MET A 244 -5.95 1.79 10.55
N SER A 245 -7.24 1.90 10.22
CA SER A 245 -7.88 1.19 9.11
C SER A 245 -8.72 2.15 8.26
N ASP A 246 -9.29 1.65 7.18
CA ASP A 246 -10.46 2.27 6.56
C ASP A 246 -11.72 2.05 7.44
N TYR A 247 -12.87 2.56 6.96
CA TYR A 247 -14.13 2.45 7.71
C TYR A 247 -14.92 1.17 7.35
N GLU A 248 -14.28 0.12 6.86
CA GLU A 248 -14.97 -1.16 6.62
C GLU A 248 -15.50 -1.73 7.93
N THR A 249 -16.83 -1.77 8.07
CA THR A 249 -17.53 -2.10 9.32
C THR A 249 -17.13 -3.46 9.87
N ALA A 250 -17.02 -4.47 8.99
CA ALA A 250 -16.64 -5.82 9.37
C ALA A 250 -15.21 -5.89 9.93
N ALA A 251 -14.26 -5.19 9.28
CA ALA A 251 -12.87 -5.13 9.71
C ALA A 251 -12.72 -4.36 11.03
N MET A 252 -13.30 -3.16 11.13
CA MET A 252 -13.25 -2.32 12.34
C MET A 252 -13.88 -3.02 13.56
N LYS A 253 -15.00 -3.71 13.37
CA LYS A 253 -15.65 -4.49 14.42
C LYS A 253 -14.68 -5.52 14.99
N VAL A 254 -14.06 -6.31 14.13
CA VAL A 254 -13.15 -7.38 14.56
C VAL A 254 -11.85 -6.83 15.14
N ILE A 255 -11.32 -5.72 14.62
CA ILE A 255 -10.16 -5.04 15.20
C ILE A 255 -10.46 -4.63 16.64
N ASN A 256 -11.61 -4.03 16.92
CA ASN A 256 -12.01 -3.67 18.29
C ASN A 256 -12.21 -4.89 19.21
N GLU A 257 -12.71 -6.02 18.66
CA GLU A 257 -12.84 -7.28 19.41
C GLU A 257 -11.47 -7.87 19.78
N GLN A 258 -10.52 -7.85 18.83
CA GLN A 258 -9.20 -8.46 18.99
C GLN A 258 -8.21 -7.58 19.76
N PHE A 259 -8.34 -6.27 19.67
CA PHE A 259 -7.42 -5.30 20.29
C PHE A 259 -8.18 -4.29 21.18
N PRO A 260 -8.86 -4.72 22.25
CA PRO A 260 -9.68 -3.84 23.06
C PRO A 260 -8.89 -2.76 23.82
N ALA A 261 -7.58 -2.97 24.01
CA ALA A 261 -6.68 -2.02 24.66
C ALA A 261 -6.02 -1.03 23.68
N ALA A 262 -6.14 -1.25 22.37
CA ALA A 262 -5.56 -0.37 21.38
C ALA A 262 -6.54 0.72 20.94
N ALA A 263 -6.01 1.92 20.68
CA ALA A 263 -6.77 2.99 20.06
C ALA A 263 -6.92 2.70 18.55
N ALA A 264 -8.13 2.28 18.14
CA ALA A 264 -8.43 1.99 16.75
C ALA A 264 -9.15 3.18 16.11
N HIS A 265 -8.61 3.73 15.01
CA HIS A 265 -9.12 4.89 14.30
C HIS A 265 -9.27 4.62 12.80
N GLY A 266 -10.22 5.31 12.18
CA GLY A 266 -10.38 5.32 10.74
C GLY A 266 -9.47 6.36 10.08
N CYS A 267 -9.21 6.15 8.79
CA CYS A 267 -8.37 7.05 8.01
C CYS A 267 -9.09 8.37 7.68
N TRP A 268 -8.50 9.50 8.07
CA TRP A 268 -9.05 10.83 7.76
C TRP A 268 -9.23 11.09 6.26
N PHE A 269 -8.38 10.51 5.42
CA PHE A 269 -8.52 10.64 3.97
C PHE A 269 -9.81 9.96 3.48
N HIS A 270 -10.12 8.76 3.95
CA HIS A 270 -11.35 8.04 3.59
C HIS A 270 -12.61 8.75 4.13
N TYR A 271 -12.57 9.29 5.35
CA TYR A 271 -13.62 10.16 5.86
C TYR A 271 -13.89 11.35 4.94
N ASN A 272 -12.84 12.09 4.57
CA ASN A 272 -12.97 13.23 3.67
C ASN A 272 -13.47 12.85 2.28
N GLN A 273 -13.06 11.68 1.77
CA GLN A 273 -13.57 11.17 0.50
C GLN A 273 -15.06 10.83 0.56
N ALA A 274 -15.51 10.20 1.63
CA ALA A 274 -16.91 9.85 1.82
C ALA A 274 -17.79 11.11 1.89
N LEU A 275 -17.38 12.12 2.66
CA LEU A 275 -18.08 13.43 2.70
C LEU A 275 -18.17 14.07 1.31
N LEU A 276 -17.04 14.09 0.57
CA LEU A 276 -16.99 14.71 -0.76
C LEU A 276 -17.87 13.97 -1.78
N ARG A 277 -17.91 12.64 -1.74
CA ARG A 277 -18.80 11.84 -2.60
C ARG A 277 -20.27 12.09 -2.27
N HIS A 278 -20.61 12.14 -0.99
CA HIS A 278 -21.98 12.42 -0.56
C HIS A 278 -22.42 13.83 -0.96
N TRP A 279 -21.55 14.83 -0.80
CA TRP A 279 -21.75 16.20 -1.24
C TRP A 279 -22.04 16.30 -2.74
N ARG A 280 -21.24 15.60 -3.57
CA ARG A 280 -21.46 15.50 -5.03
C ARG A 280 -22.78 14.85 -5.37
N ARG A 281 -23.13 13.75 -4.71
CA ARG A 281 -24.37 12.99 -4.94
C ARG A 281 -25.61 13.81 -4.65
N LEU A 282 -25.53 14.71 -3.69
CA LEU A 282 -26.61 15.67 -3.37
C LEU A 282 -26.67 16.88 -4.32
N GLY A 283 -25.81 16.95 -5.32
CA GLY A 283 -25.78 18.05 -6.28
C GLY A 283 -25.28 19.39 -5.72
N LEU A 284 -24.55 19.37 -4.58
CA LEU A 284 -24.08 20.56 -3.86
C LEU A 284 -22.77 21.13 -4.43
N MET A 285 -22.53 20.98 -5.74
CA MET A 285 -21.28 21.40 -6.38
C MET A 285 -21.08 22.92 -6.32
N ASP A 286 -22.17 23.68 -6.45
CA ASP A 286 -22.19 25.15 -6.49
C ASP A 286 -22.43 25.76 -5.11
N ALA A 287 -22.79 24.96 -4.11
CA ALA A 287 -23.01 25.41 -2.75
C ALA A 287 -21.71 25.91 -2.08
N PRO A 288 -21.79 26.85 -1.13
CA PRO A 288 -20.65 27.32 -0.36
C PRO A 288 -19.92 26.18 0.34
N ARG A 289 -18.61 26.14 0.19
CA ARG A 289 -17.76 24.99 0.61
C ARG A 289 -17.35 25.03 2.09
N ASN A 290 -17.68 26.11 2.80
CA ASN A 290 -17.39 26.25 4.23
C ASN A 290 -17.99 25.11 5.06
N ILE A 291 -19.24 24.68 4.78
CA ILE A 291 -19.92 23.57 5.47
C ILE A 291 -19.14 22.26 5.27
N LEU A 292 -18.80 21.92 4.02
CA LEU A 292 -18.02 20.73 3.71
C LEU A 292 -16.63 20.77 4.38
N SER A 293 -15.95 21.91 4.31
CA SER A 293 -14.63 22.13 4.90
C SER A 293 -14.65 22.03 6.43
N MET A 294 -15.63 22.65 7.10
CA MET A 294 -15.81 22.54 8.55
C MET A 294 -16.09 21.10 8.96
N THR A 295 -16.95 20.39 8.20
CA THR A 295 -17.24 18.97 8.45
C THR A 295 -15.98 18.10 8.32
N MET A 296 -15.15 18.32 7.28
CA MET A 296 -13.86 17.63 7.11
C MET A 296 -12.89 17.91 8.27
N SER A 297 -12.96 19.11 8.86
CA SER A 297 -12.11 19.55 9.96
C SER A 297 -12.53 18.97 11.30
N MET A 298 -13.77 18.47 11.44
CA MET A 298 -14.25 17.82 12.67
C MET A 298 -13.36 16.65 13.10
N ALA A 299 -12.83 15.89 12.15
CA ALA A 299 -11.92 14.78 12.48
C ALA A 299 -10.62 15.24 13.19
N LEU A 300 -10.29 16.53 13.16
CA LEU A 300 -9.07 17.08 13.76
C LEU A 300 -9.26 17.58 15.20
N VAL A 301 -10.46 17.48 15.76
CA VAL A 301 -10.78 17.85 17.17
C VAL A 301 -11.12 16.59 17.97
N PRO A 302 -11.09 16.66 19.31
CA PRO A 302 -11.53 15.56 20.18
C PRO A 302 -12.95 15.11 19.85
N SER A 303 -13.22 13.81 19.98
CA SER A 303 -14.52 13.21 19.64
C SER A 303 -15.70 13.77 20.47
N ASP A 304 -15.45 14.19 21.70
CA ASP A 304 -16.42 14.81 22.60
C ASP A 304 -16.84 16.24 22.16
N CYS A 305 -16.11 16.84 21.22
CA CYS A 305 -16.46 18.12 20.62
C CYS A 305 -17.37 17.99 19.40
N PHE A 306 -17.69 16.78 18.92
CA PHE A 306 -18.40 16.58 17.64
C PHE A 306 -19.83 17.12 17.66
N GLU A 307 -20.57 16.98 18.75
CA GLU A 307 -21.92 17.53 18.85
C GLU A 307 -21.92 19.06 18.84
N GLU A 308 -20.99 19.68 19.58
CA GLU A 308 -20.82 21.14 19.56
C GLU A 308 -20.37 21.62 18.15
N ALA A 309 -19.44 20.90 17.52
CA ALA A 309 -19.01 21.21 16.14
C ALA A 309 -20.17 21.14 15.15
N LEU A 310 -21.03 20.12 15.27
CA LEU A 310 -22.23 20.00 14.43
C LEU A 310 -23.25 21.11 14.68
N SER A 311 -23.31 21.67 15.88
CA SER A 311 -24.17 22.84 16.17
C SER A 311 -23.67 24.11 15.46
N PHE A 312 -22.36 24.33 15.40
CA PHE A 312 -21.79 25.41 14.59
C PHE A 312 -22.00 25.21 13.08
N ILE A 313 -21.85 23.94 12.60
CA ILE A 313 -22.10 23.63 11.20
C ILE A 313 -23.59 23.81 10.86
N GLN A 314 -24.51 23.42 11.78
CA GLN A 314 -25.95 23.66 11.60
C GLN A 314 -26.24 25.14 11.40
N PHE A 315 -25.62 26.01 12.18
CA PHE A 315 -25.79 27.46 12.01
C PHE A 315 -25.40 27.94 10.59
N GLU A 316 -24.31 27.39 10.02
CA GLU A 316 -23.93 27.70 8.63
C GLU A 316 -24.92 27.12 7.62
N VAL A 317 -25.42 25.89 7.87
CA VAL A 317 -26.45 25.24 7.04
C VAL A 317 -27.73 26.08 7.01
N ASP A 318 -28.19 26.60 8.15
CA ASP A 318 -29.39 27.39 8.26
C ASP A 318 -29.31 28.68 7.43
N GLN A 319 -28.12 29.27 7.25
CA GLN A 319 -27.90 30.47 6.44
C GLN A 319 -28.13 30.25 4.94
N ILE A 320 -27.85 29.03 4.43
CA ILE A 320 -27.87 28.73 2.99
C ILE A 320 -28.93 27.69 2.59
N SER A 321 -29.66 27.14 3.55
CA SER A 321 -30.64 26.06 3.31
C SER A 321 -31.82 26.49 2.41
N HIS A 322 -32.09 27.78 2.32
CA HIS A 322 -33.09 28.37 1.42
C HIS A 322 -32.68 28.22 -0.05
N GLU A 323 -31.41 28.50 -0.33
CA GLU A 323 -30.85 28.44 -1.68
C GLU A 323 -30.41 27.01 -2.05
N TYR A 324 -29.88 26.26 -1.06
CA TYR A 324 -29.37 24.90 -1.23
C TYR A 324 -30.04 23.92 -0.25
N PRO A 325 -31.31 23.53 -0.43
CA PRO A 325 -32.06 22.72 0.55
C PRO A 325 -31.37 21.35 0.87
N ALA A 326 -30.66 20.77 -0.08
CA ALA A 326 -29.96 19.49 0.07
C ALA A 326 -28.81 19.54 1.10
N VAL A 327 -28.39 20.73 1.58
CA VAL A 327 -27.40 20.81 2.67
C VAL A 327 -27.92 20.21 3.99
N ASN A 328 -29.26 20.24 4.20
CA ASN A 328 -29.88 19.59 5.34
C ASN A 328 -29.77 18.06 5.28
N ASP A 329 -29.88 17.48 4.08
CA ASP A 329 -29.69 16.04 3.86
C ASP A 329 -28.22 15.67 4.11
N PHE A 330 -27.29 16.52 3.67
CA PHE A 330 -25.87 16.33 3.96
C PHE A 330 -25.59 16.31 5.47
N LEU A 331 -26.11 17.29 6.22
CA LEU A 331 -25.87 17.33 7.67
C LEU A 331 -26.57 16.16 8.39
N THR A 332 -27.74 15.77 7.91
CA THR A 332 -28.45 14.57 8.40
C THR A 332 -27.62 13.30 8.19
N TYR A 333 -26.99 13.16 7.03
CA TYR A 333 -26.03 12.06 6.78
C TYR A 333 -24.87 12.10 7.77
N VAL A 334 -24.26 13.26 7.99
CA VAL A 334 -23.14 13.39 8.94
C VAL A 334 -23.57 13.00 10.35
N ARG A 335 -24.74 13.43 10.81
CA ARG A 335 -25.28 13.10 12.13
C ARG A 335 -25.60 11.60 12.28
N LYS A 336 -26.19 10.98 11.25
CA LYS A 336 -26.58 9.57 11.30
C LYS A 336 -25.39 8.61 11.12
N THR A 337 -24.46 8.94 10.24
CA THR A 337 -23.37 8.05 9.85
C THR A 337 -22.11 8.26 10.68
N TRP A 338 -21.69 9.52 10.87
CA TRP A 338 -20.38 9.83 11.39
C TRP A 338 -20.34 10.20 12.87
N LEU A 339 -21.40 10.82 13.39
CA LEU A 339 -21.48 11.15 14.82
C LEU A 339 -21.42 9.89 15.73
N PRO A 340 -22.12 8.79 15.45
CA PRO A 340 -21.98 7.54 16.24
C PRO A 340 -20.57 6.96 16.22
N LEU A 341 -19.78 7.30 15.19
CA LEU A 341 -18.40 6.87 15.00
C LEU A 341 -17.37 7.93 15.44
N ALA A 342 -17.77 8.99 16.16
CA ALA A 342 -16.92 10.12 16.51
C ALA A 342 -15.56 9.70 17.08
N SER A 343 -15.52 8.73 18.00
CA SER A 343 -14.27 8.20 18.57
C SER A 343 -13.36 7.49 17.55
N LYS A 344 -13.92 7.01 16.44
CA LYS A 344 -13.16 6.37 15.35
C LYS A 344 -12.77 7.38 14.27
N VAL A 345 -13.57 8.41 14.07
CA VAL A 345 -13.34 9.49 13.08
C VAL A 345 -12.30 10.49 13.58
N SER A 346 -12.34 10.83 14.86
CA SER A 346 -11.36 11.76 15.43
C SER A 346 -9.94 11.19 15.32
N VAL A 347 -9.09 11.93 14.63
CA VAL A 347 -7.63 11.69 14.56
C VAL A 347 -6.87 12.74 15.38
N TYR A 348 -7.55 13.36 16.34
CA TYR A 348 -6.93 14.27 17.29
C TYR A 348 -5.95 13.50 18.17
N ASP A 349 -4.74 14.04 18.34
CA ASP A 349 -3.66 13.42 19.12
C ASP A 349 -3.20 12.03 18.64
N CYS A 350 -3.60 11.63 17.42
CA CYS A 350 -3.13 10.39 16.82
C CYS A 350 -1.72 10.54 16.24
N PRO A 351 -0.87 9.50 16.32
CA PRO A 351 0.50 9.51 15.79
C PRO A 351 0.54 9.74 14.27
N VAL A 352 -0.52 9.37 13.58
CA VAL A 352 -0.77 9.69 12.16
C VAL A 352 -2.26 9.93 11.95
N ARG A 353 -2.61 10.66 10.87
CA ARG A 353 -4.00 11.01 10.54
C ARG A 353 -4.56 10.26 9.35
N THR A 354 -3.68 9.70 8.52
CA THR A 354 -4.08 9.04 7.27
C THR A 354 -3.30 7.74 7.07
N ASN A 355 -3.91 6.80 6.39
CA ASN A 355 -3.31 5.51 6.07
C ASN A 355 -2.39 5.56 4.82
N ASN A 356 -1.65 6.67 4.64
CA ASN A 356 -0.74 6.87 3.50
C ASN A 356 0.30 5.75 3.35
N ILE A 357 0.59 5.04 4.43
CA ILE A 357 1.51 3.90 4.47
C ILE A 357 0.99 2.79 3.55
N THR A 358 -0.27 2.40 3.74
CA THR A 358 -0.91 1.34 2.95
C THR A 358 -1.23 1.82 1.54
N GLU A 359 -1.71 3.07 1.38
CA GLU A 359 -1.98 3.67 0.07
C GLU A 359 -0.73 3.72 -0.82
N THR A 360 0.42 4.09 -0.25
CA THR A 360 1.71 4.10 -0.96
C THR A 360 2.07 2.69 -1.42
N PHE A 361 1.90 1.69 -0.56
CA PHE A 361 2.13 0.29 -0.92
C PHE A 361 1.17 -0.15 -2.02
N HIS A 362 -0.14 0.14 -1.92
CA HIS A 362 -1.13 -0.24 -2.93
C HIS A 362 -0.85 0.38 -4.29
N ASN A 363 -0.37 1.63 -4.36
CA ASN A 363 0.07 2.27 -5.58
C ASN A 363 1.29 1.58 -6.23
N ILE A 364 2.23 1.09 -5.42
CA ILE A 364 3.38 0.31 -5.90
C ILE A 364 2.90 -1.08 -6.34
N ALA A 365 2.09 -1.73 -5.54
CA ALA A 365 1.50 -3.03 -5.83
C ALA A 365 0.67 -2.98 -7.12
N GLY A 366 -0.17 -1.96 -7.31
CA GLY A 366 -0.94 -1.75 -8.53
C GLY A 366 -0.09 -1.70 -9.79
N ARG A 367 1.11 -1.14 -9.72
CA ARG A 367 2.08 -1.14 -10.84
C ARG A 367 2.77 -2.49 -11.04
N LYS A 368 3.09 -3.21 -9.96
CA LYS A 368 3.73 -4.54 -10.01
C LYS A 368 2.78 -5.63 -10.47
N PHE A 369 1.54 -5.61 -9.99
CA PHE A 369 0.49 -6.59 -10.28
C PHE A 369 -0.44 -6.12 -11.42
N SER A 370 -0.15 -5.01 -12.10
CA SER A 370 -1.06 -4.21 -12.96
C SER A 370 -1.51 -4.85 -14.26
N LYS A 371 -1.15 -6.08 -14.52
CA LYS A 371 -1.77 -6.81 -15.63
C LYS A 371 -3.07 -7.39 -15.12
N SER A 372 -4.18 -6.68 -15.37
CA SER A 372 -5.52 -7.15 -15.10
C SER A 372 -5.64 -8.64 -15.48
N HIS A 373 -6.03 -9.48 -14.52
CA HIS A 373 -6.24 -10.92 -14.71
C HIS A 373 -4.97 -11.74 -14.92
N GLU A 374 -3.91 -11.40 -14.22
CA GLU A 374 -2.71 -12.24 -14.19
C GLU A 374 -3.06 -13.63 -13.63
N ASN A 375 -2.43 -14.66 -14.21
CA ASN A 375 -2.49 -16.01 -13.67
C ASN A 375 -2.04 -16.02 -12.20
N VAL A 376 -2.74 -16.75 -11.34
CA VAL A 376 -2.46 -16.81 -9.91
C VAL A 376 -1.00 -17.13 -9.58
N TRP A 377 -0.34 -17.99 -10.34
CA TRP A 377 1.08 -18.31 -10.11
C TRP A 377 2.01 -17.15 -10.42
N SER A 378 1.71 -16.35 -11.46
CA SER A 378 2.46 -15.12 -11.74
C SER A 378 2.23 -14.07 -10.66
N PHE A 379 0.99 -13.95 -10.18
CA PHE A 379 0.65 -13.08 -9.06
C PHE A 379 1.42 -13.46 -7.80
N LEU A 380 1.48 -14.75 -7.46
CA LEU A 380 2.20 -15.25 -6.28
C LEU A 380 3.72 -15.10 -6.40
N ASP A 381 4.29 -15.22 -7.61
CA ASP A 381 5.70 -14.88 -7.85
C ASP A 381 5.98 -13.39 -7.56
N ASN A 382 5.09 -12.48 -8.02
CA ASN A 382 5.19 -11.05 -7.74
C ASN A 382 4.99 -10.75 -6.25
N LEU A 383 4.10 -11.48 -5.58
CA LEU A 383 3.88 -11.38 -4.14
C LEU A 383 5.15 -11.79 -3.37
N ARG A 384 5.77 -12.92 -3.74
CA ARG A 384 7.05 -13.37 -3.17
C ARG A 384 8.14 -12.30 -3.30
N ILE A 385 8.27 -11.71 -4.49
CA ILE A 385 9.22 -10.61 -4.71
C ILE A 385 8.88 -9.41 -3.82
N SER A 386 7.60 -9.07 -3.68
CA SER A 386 7.18 -7.95 -2.84
C SER A 386 7.50 -8.18 -1.36
N ILE A 387 7.31 -9.40 -0.84
CA ILE A 387 7.69 -9.76 0.53
C ILE A 387 9.21 -9.63 0.71
N THR A 388 10.00 -10.13 -0.24
CA THR A 388 11.47 -10.01 -0.20
C THR A 388 11.93 -8.54 -0.26
N ASP A 389 11.28 -7.70 -1.06
CA ASP A 389 11.57 -6.27 -1.11
C ASP A 389 11.30 -5.58 0.25
N GLU A 390 10.23 -5.97 0.95
CA GLU A 390 9.93 -5.43 2.30
C GLU A 390 10.94 -5.94 3.35
N GLU A 391 11.41 -7.21 3.26
CA GLU A 391 12.52 -7.72 4.09
C GLU A 391 13.80 -6.90 3.88
N ILE A 392 14.17 -6.67 2.62
CA ILE A 392 15.37 -5.87 2.27
C ILE A 392 15.22 -4.44 2.77
N LYS A 393 14.05 -3.85 2.59
CA LYS A 393 13.72 -2.50 3.06
C LYS A 393 13.85 -2.39 4.59
N LEU A 394 13.28 -3.32 5.33
CA LEU A 394 13.39 -3.39 6.78
C LEU A 394 14.84 -3.55 7.23
N LYS A 395 15.58 -4.49 6.62
CA LYS A 395 16.99 -4.73 6.90
C LYS A 395 17.84 -3.49 6.63
N ARG A 396 17.59 -2.80 5.52
CA ARG A 396 18.27 -1.56 5.18
C ARG A 396 18.03 -0.47 6.22
N LEU A 397 16.77 -0.25 6.65
CA LEU A 397 16.45 0.72 7.68
C LEU A 397 17.14 0.41 9.01
N LYS A 398 17.22 -0.86 9.40
CA LYS A 398 17.94 -1.31 10.61
C LYS A 398 19.44 -1.10 10.53
N THR A 399 20.03 -1.23 9.33
CA THR A 399 21.49 -1.12 9.15
C THR A 399 21.95 0.33 9.00
N THR A 400 21.18 1.14 8.26
CA THR A 400 21.59 2.52 7.93
C THR A 400 21.12 3.56 8.94
N GLU A 401 20.11 3.22 9.76
CA GLU A 401 19.44 4.13 10.70
C GLU A 401 18.95 5.44 10.03
N THR A 402 18.91 5.46 8.68
CA THR A 402 18.52 6.62 7.91
C THR A 402 17.19 6.38 7.22
N THR A 403 16.25 7.29 7.43
CA THR A 403 14.99 7.32 6.69
C THR A 403 15.25 7.93 5.31
N GLY A 404 15.30 7.11 4.28
CA GLY A 404 15.38 7.60 2.88
C GLY A 404 14.08 8.27 2.39
N HIS A 405 13.10 8.48 3.26
CA HIS A 405 11.78 9.02 2.90
C HIS A 405 11.65 10.46 3.38
N TYR A 406 11.87 11.40 2.47
CA TYR A 406 11.60 12.82 2.73
C TYR A 406 10.12 13.11 2.50
N THR A 407 9.42 13.44 3.58
CA THR A 407 8.09 14.08 3.47
C THR A 407 8.29 15.39 2.70
N THR A 408 7.46 15.64 1.68
CA THR A 408 7.57 16.91 0.93
C THR A 408 7.43 18.09 1.88
N ILE A 409 8.13 19.20 1.61
CA ILE A 409 8.05 20.44 2.41
C ILE A 409 6.59 20.87 2.56
N LYS A 410 5.78 20.75 1.50
CA LYS A 410 4.34 21.06 1.51
C LYS A 410 3.57 20.23 2.56
N ASN A 411 3.80 18.93 2.62
CA ASN A 411 3.13 18.04 3.58
C ASN A 411 3.58 18.32 5.02
N ARG A 412 4.88 18.52 5.23
CA ARG A 412 5.44 18.89 6.55
C ARG A 412 4.84 20.20 7.07
N ASN A 413 4.77 21.22 6.22
CA ASN A 413 4.18 22.51 6.59
C ASN A 413 2.70 22.39 6.92
N ARG A 414 1.94 21.55 6.17
CA ARG A 414 0.54 21.26 6.49
C ARG A 414 0.42 20.59 7.86
N ASP A 415 1.22 19.58 8.12
CA ASP A 415 1.16 18.82 9.36
C ASP A 415 1.54 19.67 10.56
N ASN A 416 2.60 20.48 10.45
CA ASN A 416 2.99 21.44 11.48
C ASN A 416 1.89 22.49 11.74
N LYS A 417 1.17 22.92 10.68
CA LYS A 417 0.07 23.88 10.82
C LYS A 417 -1.11 23.27 11.58
N ILE A 418 -1.47 22.02 11.28
CA ILE A 418 -2.53 21.29 11.99
C ILE A 418 -2.16 21.15 13.48
N LEU A 419 -0.95 20.64 13.77
CA LEU A 419 -0.47 20.49 15.15
C LEU A 419 -0.47 21.81 15.92
N LYS A 420 -0.03 22.90 15.29
CA LYS A 420 -0.08 24.24 15.90
C LYS A 420 -1.51 24.66 16.26
N MET A 421 -2.47 24.43 15.37
CA MET A 421 -3.87 24.79 15.61
C MET A 421 -4.49 23.90 16.69
N GLN A 422 -4.19 22.60 16.69
CA GLN A 422 -4.61 21.69 17.76
C GLN A 422 -4.06 22.12 19.12
N ASN A 423 -2.82 22.59 19.18
CA ASN A 423 -2.21 23.10 20.40
C ASN A 423 -2.86 24.42 20.86
N TYR A 424 -3.21 25.33 19.93
CA TYR A 424 -3.95 26.54 20.26
C TYR A 424 -5.35 26.22 20.78
N PHE A 425 -6.02 25.24 20.19
CA PHE A 425 -7.32 24.75 20.66
C PHE A 425 -7.18 24.12 22.08
N ALA A 426 -6.21 23.24 22.27
CA ALA A 426 -5.96 22.60 23.57
C ALA A 426 -5.67 23.59 24.71
N THR A 427 -4.97 24.71 24.39
CA THR A 427 -4.62 25.76 25.37
C THR A 427 -5.71 26.85 25.51
N GLY A 428 -6.86 26.71 24.84
CA GLY A 428 -7.96 27.68 24.90
C GLY A 428 -7.68 28.99 24.15
N ARG A 429 -6.57 29.10 23.39
CA ARG A 429 -6.24 30.26 22.56
C ARG A 429 -7.07 30.34 21.28
N LEU A 430 -7.65 29.23 20.86
CA LEU A 430 -8.51 29.11 19.70
C LEU A 430 -9.78 28.35 20.13
N ASP A 431 -10.95 28.91 19.92
CA ASP A 431 -12.22 28.23 20.16
C ASP A 431 -12.56 27.26 19.03
N LEU A 432 -13.55 26.39 19.29
CA LEU A 432 -13.93 25.33 18.35
C LEU A 432 -14.44 25.87 17.00
N ASN A 433 -15.27 26.92 17.01
CA ASN A 433 -15.80 27.50 15.78
C ASN A 433 -14.68 28.07 14.90
N ASN A 434 -13.78 28.86 15.50
CA ASN A 434 -12.64 29.40 14.78
C ASN A 434 -11.65 28.30 14.33
N PHE A 435 -11.51 27.22 15.10
CA PHE A 435 -10.73 26.06 14.67
C PHE A 435 -11.32 25.43 13.41
N LEU A 436 -12.63 25.15 13.37
CA LEU A 436 -13.29 24.54 12.21
C LEU A 436 -13.19 25.42 10.97
N ARG A 437 -13.36 26.73 11.12
CA ARG A 437 -13.27 27.70 10.02
C ARG A 437 -11.85 27.95 9.52
N PHE A 438 -10.84 27.71 10.37
CA PHE A 438 -9.44 27.98 10.03
C PHE A 438 -8.95 27.28 8.77
N PHE A 439 -9.53 26.14 8.43
CA PHE A 439 -9.16 25.35 7.27
C PHE A 439 -9.99 25.64 6.02
N ASN A 440 -10.99 26.53 6.08
CA ASN A 440 -11.89 26.83 4.96
C ASN A 440 -11.11 27.25 3.71
N ASP A 441 -10.29 28.29 3.79
CA ASP A 441 -9.51 28.82 2.64
C ASP A 441 -8.54 27.79 2.07
N LYS A 442 -8.03 26.91 2.92
CA LYS A 442 -7.03 25.92 2.54
C LYS A 442 -7.63 24.69 1.85
N TYR A 443 -8.83 24.28 2.28
CA TYR A 443 -9.53 23.19 1.63
C TYR A 443 -10.30 23.65 0.40
N GLU A 444 -10.63 24.91 0.27
CA GLU A 444 -11.40 25.44 -0.85
C GLU A 444 -10.77 25.10 -2.20
N ASN A 445 -9.48 25.37 -2.38
CA ASN A 445 -8.77 25.05 -3.61
C ASN A 445 -8.66 23.52 -3.83
N MET A 446 -8.36 22.75 -2.77
CA MET A 446 -8.26 21.29 -2.87
C MET A 446 -9.62 20.64 -3.20
N ILE A 447 -10.69 21.13 -2.58
CA ILE A 447 -12.06 20.66 -2.82
C ILE A 447 -12.47 21.05 -4.23
N LYS A 448 -12.19 22.28 -4.67
CA LYS A 448 -12.48 22.77 -6.01
C LYS A 448 -11.81 21.89 -7.07
N ASP A 449 -10.51 21.64 -6.94
CA ASP A 449 -9.77 20.80 -7.88
C ASP A 449 -10.37 19.38 -7.95
N LYS A 450 -10.70 18.79 -6.81
CA LYS A 450 -11.29 17.45 -6.74
C LYS A 450 -12.75 17.39 -7.18
N LEU A 451 -13.53 18.45 -6.97
CA LEU A 451 -14.90 18.54 -7.45
C LEU A 451 -14.98 18.72 -8.98
N LEU A 452 -14.02 19.44 -9.55
CA LEU A 452 -13.94 19.67 -11.00
C LEU A 452 -13.26 18.54 -11.77
N SER A 453 -12.40 17.75 -11.12
CA SER A 453 -11.83 16.57 -11.75
C SER A 453 -12.91 15.50 -11.91
N ASN A 454 -13.08 15.02 -13.15
CA ASN A 454 -13.92 13.86 -13.46
C ASN A 454 -13.27 12.53 -13.02
N ASP A 455 -12.26 12.58 -12.16
CA ASP A 455 -11.61 11.39 -11.64
C ASP A 455 -12.65 10.54 -10.90
N ASN A 456 -12.92 9.37 -11.43
CA ASN A 456 -13.66 8.33 -10.73
C ASN A 456 -12.91 8.05 -9.43
N ILE A 457 -13.35 8.67 -8.34
CA ILE A 457 -12.86 8.33 -7.00
C ILE A 457 -13.27 6.88 -6.80
N PRO A 458 -12.34 5.93 -6.63
CA PRO A 458 -12.68 4.53 -6.49
C PRO A 458 -13.73 4.38 -5.38
N ASN A 459 -14.81 3.66 -5.65
CA ASN A 459 -15.79 3.33 -4.62
C ASN A 459 -15.04 2.54 -3.54
N SER A 460 -14.98 3.06 -2.32
CA SER A 460 -14.65 2.23 -1.19
C SER A 460 -15.88 1.40 -0.84
N THR A 461 -15.67 0.16 -0.45
CA THR A 461 -16.75 -0.76 -0.06
C THR A 461 -17.57 -0.26 1.11
N PHE A 462 -17.01 0.67 1.89
CA PHE A 462 -17.69 1.36 2.96
C PHE A 462 -18.90 2.18 2.48
N ASP A 463 -18.79 2.85 1.32
CA ASP A 463 -19.88 3.70 0.83
C ASP A 463 -21.05 2.89 0.27
N GLU A 464 -20.77 1.73 -0.34
CA GLU A 464 -21.84 0.84 -0.84
C GLU A 464 -22.63 0.24 0.32
N GLU A 465 -21.97 -0.15 1.41
CA GLU A 465 -22.60 -0.76 2.59
C GLU A 465 -23.42 0.28 3.38
N TYR A 466 -22.92 1.49 3.59
CA TYR A 466 -23.64 2.57 4.28
C TYR A 466 -24.71 3.25 3.41
N ASP A 467 -24.51 3.32 2.12
CA ASP A 467 -25.52 3.82 1.19
C ASP A 467 -26.75 2.89 1.14
N HIS A 468 -26.54 1.57 1.19
CA HIS A 468 -27.63 0.60 1.31
C HIS A 468 -28.41 0.77 2.62
N VAL A 469 -27.72 0.88 3.75
CA VAL A 469 -28.34 1.12 5.06
C VAL A 469 -29.10 2.45 5.08
N TYR A 470 -28.55 3.51 4.46
CA TYR A 470 -29.24 4.82 4.38
C TYR A 470 -30.47 4.78 3.49
N LEU A 471 -30.44 4.06 2.37
CA LEU A 471 -31.57 3.88 1.46
C LEU A 471 -32.65 2.97 2.07
N GLU A 472 -32.27 1.90 2.77
CA GLU A 472 -33.19 1.02 3.49
C GLU A 472 -33.88 1.76 4.65
N THR A 473 -33.14 2.62 5.40
CA THR A 473 -33.76 3.46 6.45
C THR A 473 -34.69 4.53 5.87
N LYS A 474 -34.42 5.08 4.68
CA LYS A 474 -35.35 6.00 3.99
C LYS A 474 -36.61 5.27 3.50
N SER A 475 -36.49 4.06 2.96
CA SER A 475 -37.65 3.26 2.52
C SER A 475 -38.50 2.81 3.71
N ASN A 476 -37.90 2.37 4.79
CA ASN A 476 -38.60 1.99 6.03
C ASN A 476 -39.23 3.19 6.76
N THR A 477 -38.64 4.39 6.64
CA THR A 477 -39.25 5.61 7.20
C THR A 477 -40.42 6.09 6.36
N LEU A 478 -40.41 5.90 5.04
CA LEU A 478 -41.53 6.21 4.17
C LEU A 478 -42.70 5.22 4.34
N HIS A 479 -42.42 3.92 4.51
CA HIS A 479 -43.46 2.90 4.81
C HIS A 479 -44.08 3.11 6.21
N ASN A 480 -43.30 3.51 7.22
CA ASN A 480 -43.84 3.80 8.56
C ASN A 480 -44.62 5.11 8.62
N ILE A 481 -44.46 6.02 7.67
CA ILE A 481 -45.24 7.28 7.58
C ILE A 481 -46.63 7.02 6.97
N GLU A 482 -46.80 6.01 6.09
CA GLU A 482 -48.10 5.66 5.52
C GLU A 482 -48.96 4.85 6.49
N ASP A 483 -48.39 4.07 7.42
CA ASP A 483 -49.15 3.29 8.41
C ASP A 483 -49.51 4.09 9.70
N ASP A 484 -48.79 5.14 10.04
CA ASP A 484 -49.01 5.93 11.26
C ASP A 484 -50.04 7.10 11.11
N THR A 485 -50.65 7.25 9.94
CA THR A 485 -51.68 8.30 9.74
C THR A 485 -53.05 7.97 10.35
N LYS A 486 -53.20 6.88 11.10
CA LYS A 486 -54.45 6.47 11.73
C LYS A 486 -54.50 6.53 13.25
N ILE A 487 -53.45 6.86 13.99
CA ILE A 487 -53.52 6.95 15.45
C ILE A 487 -52.67 8.14 16.01
N ASN A 488 -53.38 9.09 16.65
CA ASN A 488 -52.97 10.06 17.66
C ASN A 488 -52.20 11.34 17.27
N THR A 489 -52.98 12.38 16.99
CA THR A 489 -52.71 13.75 17.42
C THR A 489 -52.51 13.86 18.95
N LYS A 490 -51.27 13.88 19.43
CA LYS A 490 -50.86 14.62 20.65
C LYS A 490 -49.36 14.57 20.88
N ARG A 491 -48.79 15.78 21.02
CA ARG A 491 -47.46 16.17 21.52
C ARG A 491 -46.30 16.12 20.50
N LYS A 492 -46.24 17.16 19.71
CA LYS A 492 -44.95 17.73 19.26
C LYS A 492 -44.57 18.83 20.27
N THR A 493 -43.56 18.60 21.07
CA THR A 493 -42.79 19.69 21.68
C THR A 493 -41.78 20.18 20.66
N PRO A 494 -41.70 21.47 20.36
CA PRO A 494 -40.64 22.02 19.49
C PRO A 494 -39.28 21.85 20.18
N LEU A 495 -38.28 21.44 19.44
CA LEU A 495 -36.87 21.58 19.87
C LEU A 495 -36.65 23.08 20.16
N GLN A 496 -36.41 23.40 21.44
CA GLN A 496 -35.98 24.72 21.84
C GLN A 496 -34.62 25.01 21.21
N THR A 497 -34.56 26.05 20.41
CA THR A 497 -33.31 26.70 20.01
C THR A 497 -32.58 27.15 21.26
N LEU A 498 -31.46 26.54 21.55
CA LEU A 498 -30.56 26.97 22.63
C LEU A 498 -30.10 28.40 22.36
N ASN A 499 -30.41 29.31 23.27
CA ASN A 499 -29.99 30.71 23.21
C ASN A 499 -28.44 30.80 23.30
N TYR A 500 -27.90 31.82 22.68
CA TYR A 500 -26.45 32.13 22.64
C TYR A 500 -25.81 32.21 24.05
N GLU A 501 -26.58 32.57 25.08
CA GLU A 501 -26.13 32.61 26.48
C GLU A 501 -25.98 31.22 27.11
N GLU A 502 -26.79 30.25 26.75
CA GLU A 502 -26.66 28.86 27.23
C GLU A 502 -25.45 28.14 26.62
N MET A 503 -25.08 28.47 25.35
CA MET A 503 -23.85 27.98 24.74
C MET A 503 -22.59 28.50 25.43
N ASN A 504 -22.61 29.73 25.93
CA ASN A 504 -21.50 30.30 26.71
C ASN A 504 -21.37 29.66 28.10
N HIS A 505 -22.46 29.18 28.69
CA HIS A 505 -22.43 28.51 30.00
C HIS A 505 -21.84 27.10 29.92
N SER A 506 -22.11 26.38 28.84
CA SER A 506 -21.46 25.05 28.59
C SER A 506 -19.96 25.19 28.29
N ARG A 507 -19.54 26.27 27.60
CA ARG A 507 -18.14 26.63 27.39
C ARG A 507 -17.36 26.78 28.69
N THR A 508 -17.92 27.47 29.68
CA THR A 508 -17.24 27.75 30.96
C THR A 508 -17.06 26.45 31.80
N LYS A 509 -18.00 25.51 31.72
CA LYS A 509 -17.90 24.22 32.40
C LYS A 509 -16.84 23.30 31.76
N TYR A 510 -16.72 23.32 30.43
CA TYR A 510 -15.73 22.53 29.70
C TYR A 510 -14.30 22.99 29.98
N HIS A 511 -14.04 24.29 29.94
CA HIS A 511 -12.73 24.86 30.27
C HIS A 511 -12.32 24.63 31.73
N LYS A 512 -13.25 24.71 32.70
CA LYS A 512 -12.96 24.42 34.10
C LYS A 512 -12.61 22.95 34.37
N ARG A 513 -13.27 21.98 33.72
CA ARG A 513 -12.93 20.55 33.86
C ARG A 513 -11.57 20.22 33.27
N ARG A 514 -11.19 20.84 32.15
CA ARG A 514 -9.92 20.56 31.48
C ARG A 514 -8.72 21.21 32.20
N GLN A 515 -8.88 22.41 32.73
CA GLN A 515 -7.84 23.04 33.55
C GLN A 515 -7.53 22.26 34.84
N ASN A 516 -8.55 21.65 35.47
CA ASN A 516 -8.32 20.82 36.66
C ASN A 516 -7.64 19.49 36.34
N ASN A 517 -7.88 18.89 35.19
CA ASN A 517 -7.22 17.65 34.80
C ASN A 517 -5.76 17.87 34.35
N VAL A 518 -5.44 18.98 33.67
CA VAL A 518 -4.07 19.32 33.27
C VAL A 518 -3.21 19.72 34.48
N LEU A 519 -3.79 20.46 35.43
CA LEU A 519 -3.07 20.85 36.65
C LEU A 519 -2.76 19.66 37.59
N ASN A 520 -3.57 18.59 37.59
CA ASN A 520 -3.30 17.40 38.40
C ASN A 520 -2.26 16.47 37.75
N THR A 521 -2.23 16.35 36.42
CA THR A 521 -1.21 15.55 35.74
C THR A 521 0.17 16.21 35.76
N ASP A 522 0.22 17.54 35.64
CA ASP A 522 1.50 18.26 35.67
C ASP A 522 2.11 18.33 37.08
N LYS A 523 1.30 18.33 38.15
CA LYS A 523 1.83 18.28 39.53
C LYS A 523 2.41 16.92 39.91
N GLU A 524 1.84 15.82 39.44
CA GLU A 524 2.40 14.49 39.68
C GLU A 524 3.66 14.19 38.89
N ASN A 525 3.81 14.72 37.67
CA ASN A 525 5.00 14.55 36.87
C ASN A 525 6.14 15.50 37.31
N PHE A 526 5.82 16.72 37.76
CA PHE A 526 6.84 17.69 38.21
C PHE A 526 7.56 17.23 39.49
N ASN A 527 6.86 16.55 40.40
CA ASN A 527 7.47 16.03 41.64
C ASN A 527 8.32 14.76 41.42
N ARG A 528 8.12 14.02 40.34
CA ARG A 528 8.96 12.85 40.00
C ARG A 528 10.23 13.20 39.21
N GLU A 529 10.24 14.28 38.45
CA GLU A 529 11.44 14.72 37.73
C GLU A 529 12.43 15.51 38.60
N HIS A 530 11.98 16.22 39.64
CA HIS A 530 12.86 16.98 40.52
C HIS A 530 13.70 16.14 41.50
N GLU A 531 13.31 14.92 41.82
CA GLU A 531 14.13 14.03 42.66
C GLU A 531 15.22 13.26 41.90
N ASN A 532 15.15 13.16 40.55
CA ASN A 532 16.15 12.45 39.75
C ASN A 532 17.17 13.36 39.08
N THR A 533 16.96 14.68 39.04
CA THR A 533 17.84 15.61 38.30
C THR A 533 18.98 16.21 39.16
N GLN A 534 18.97 16.04 40.48
CA GLN A 534 20.02 16.59 41.36
C GLN A 534 21.27 15.72 41.52
N LYS A 535 21.41 14.60 40.80
CA LYS A 535 22.62 13.73 40.92
C LYS A 535 23.41 13.51 39.63
N GLN A 536 23.10 14.14 38.50
CA GLN A 536 23.82 13.91 37.23
C GLN A 536 24.29 15.14 36.43
N ASP A 537 24.15 16.36 36.93
CA ASP A 537 24.56 17.58 36.20
C ASP A 537 25.86 18.23 36.71
N ILE A 538 26.92 17.44 36.83
CA ILE A 538 28.29 18.01 36.83
C ILE A 538 29.13 17.12 35.91
N LEU A 539 29.36 17.56 34.68
CA LEU A 539 30.35 17.17 33.68
C LEU A 539 29.73 16.98 32.28
N LYS A 540 29.92 17.96 31.42
CA LYS A 540 29.98 17.92 29.91
C LYS A 540 29.29 19.10 29.21
N LEU A 541 29.78 20.29 29.38
CA LEU A 541 29.34 21.44 28.57
C LEU A 541 30.39 22.08 27.62
N PRO A 542 31.66 21.58 27.47
CA PRO A 542 32.58 22.16 26.46
C PRO A 542 32.49 21.53 25.07
N GLU A 543 32.06 20.27 24.93
CA GLU A 543 32.11 19.58 23.62
C GLU A 543 31.04 20.01 22.63
N LEU A 544 29.84 20.37 23.08
CA LEU A 544 28.76 20.81 22.18
C LEU A 544 29.03 22.15 21.49
N LYS A 545 29.74 23.07 22.12
CA LYS A 545 30.13 24.36 21.51
C LYS A 545 31.14 24.19 20.38
N VAL A 546 32.02 23.21 20.47
CA VAL A 546 33.05 22.94 19.45
C VAL A 546 32.42 22.25 18.23
N ILE A 547 31.41 21.40 18.41
CA ILE A 547 30.70 20.73 17.32
C ILE A 547 29.84 21.73 16.54
N LEU A 548 29.12 22.63 17.20
CA LEU A 548 28.33 23.67 16.54
C LEU A 548 29.20 24.68 15.78
N GLN A 549 30.36 25.04 16.30
CA GLN A 549 31.32 25.91 15.58
C GLN A 549 31.98 25.23 14.37
N ARG A 550 32.14 23.89 14.38
CA ARG A 550 32.61 23.13 13.20
C ARG A 550 31.55 23.00 12.11
N ILE A 551 30.28 22.81 12.46
CA ILE A 551 29.16 22.73 11.50
C ILE A 551 28.99 24.09 10.79
N ASP A 552 29.06 25.21 11.50
CA ASP A 552 29.00 26.56 10.91
C ASP A 552 30.18 26.90 10.00
N LYS A 553 31.34 26.29 10.19
CA LYS A 553 32.49 26.49 9.33
C LYS A 553 32.43 25.72 8.04
N VAL A 554 31.92 24.47 8.07
CA VAL A 554 31.73 23.62 6.89
C VAL A 554 30.64 24.19 5.99
N SER A 555 29.50 24.64 6.53
CA SER A 555 28.43 25.24 5.73
C SER A 555 28.82 26.57 5.06
N LYS A 556 29.72 27.34 5.65
CA LYS A 556 30.27 28.58 5.05
C LYS A 556 31.28 28.32 3.94
N GLU A 557 32.00 27.20 3.97
CA GLU A 557 32.91 26.80 2.88
C GLU A 557 32.16 26.20 1.69
N GLU A 558 31.12 25.40 1.89
CA GLU A 558 30.28 24.86 0.81
C GLU A 558 29.53 25.97 0.07
N ILE A 559 29.03 27.00 0.73
CA ILE A 559 28.40 28.16 0.10
C ILE A 559 29.42 28.96 -0.75
N LYS A 560 30.70 29.03 -0.35
CA LYS A 560 31.75 29.69 -1.15
C LYS A 560 32.18 28.89 -2.38
N ILE A 561 32.11 27.57 -2.34
CA ILE A 561 32.44 26.70 -3.49
C ILE A 561 31.28 26.74 -4.52
N SER A 562 30.05 26.66 -4.06
CA SER A 562 28.86 26.77 -4.92
C SER A 562 28.74 28.11 -5.66
N SER A 563 29.11 29.22 -5.01
CA SER A 563 29.08 30.54 -5.63
C SER A 563 30.20 30.77 -6.66
N LYS A 564 31.33 30.05 -6.54
CA LYS A 564 32.43 30.10 -7.54
C LYS A 564 32.15 29.25 -8.78
N GLU A 565 31.40 28.16 -8.65
CA GLU A 565 30.98 27.33 -9.81
C GLU A 565 29.86 27.97 -10.63
N SER A 566 28.90 28.67 -9.99
CA SER A 566 27.85 29.39 -10.69
C SER A 566 28.37 30.59 -11.50
N SER A 567 29.47 31.24 -11.07
CA SER A 567 30.11 32.34 -11.80
C SER A 567 30.93 31.85 -13.00
N LYS A 568 31.47 30.63 -12.98
CA LYS A 568 32.19 30.03 -14.12
C LYS A 568 31.24 29.53 -15.20
N LYS A 569 30.01 29.07 -14.87
CA LYS A 569 28.99 28.69 -15.84
C LYS A 569 28.39 29.88 -16.60
N ARG A 570 28.29 31.07 -15.98
CA ARG A 570 27.80 32.29 -16.66
C ARG A 570 28.78 32.93 -17.64
N ARG A 571 30.08 32.59 -17.60
CA ARG A 571 31.09 33.08 -18.56
C ARG A 571 31.27 32.21 -19.82
N ARG A 572 30.66 31.02 -19.89
CA ARG A 572 30.72 30.13 -21.04
C ARG A 572 29.50 30.19 -22.00
N ILE A 573 28.56 31.09 -21.73
CA ILE A 573 27.36 31.30 -22.58
C ILE A 573 27.38 32.70 -23.29
N ARG A 574 28.55 33.38 -23.32
CA ARG A 574 28.76 34.61 -24.08
C ARG A 574 30.09 34.56 -24.79
N ILE A 575 30.21 33.63 -25.73
CA ILE A 575 31.07 33.73 -26.93
C ILE A 575 30.37 32.91 -28.04
#